data_a5e2e8ecf96cf7f4b2615b8b263295f5
#
_entry.id   a5e2e8ecf96cf7f4b2615b8b263295f5
#
_cell.length_a   1.000
_cell.length_b   1.000
_cell.length_c   1.000
_cell.angle_alpha   90.00
_cell.angle_beta   90.00
_cell.angle_gamma   90.00
#
_symmetry.space_group_name_H-M   'P 1'
#
loop_
_entity.id
_entity.type
_entity.pdbx_description
1 polymer ?
#
loop_
_entity_poly.entity_id
_entity_poly.type
_entity_poly.pdbx_seq_one_letter_code
_entity_poly.pdbx_strand_id
1 'polypeptide(L)'
;MNISRRQFLEAAALGCATMGSVVGQSVGASSKLPTRILGRTGLKVSVLAFGSGSRFMMYEQEDKALEALNKALDLGITYVDTAHSYGAGKSEERIGKVMAQRRKEVTLATKIGARKGDDAMRQIELSLKRLQTDHLDVMHIHALSSDEDLAAIEAPDGVLKVMLKAREQKMTRFIGITCHAAPQSLKTALERHDFDCTQMALNAARARMAEGSGGMKATPMKEGGFEALALPVAKQKNLGVIAMKAFGQEQILGTAPIEKLLYYAMSLPVSTVSVGMPKLEHIEQNIELARKFKPLSEAERHQLSASIGQEHRLALESFFQHHVDA
;
A
#
# COMPACT_ATOMS: atom_id res chain seq x y z
N MET A 1 5.01 68.76 -26.65
CA MET A 1 5.38 69.03 -25.27
C MET A 1 6.34 67.95 -24.83
N ASN A 2 7.61 68.31 -24.62
CA ASN A 2 8.65 67.39 -24.21
C ASN A 2 8.62 67.30 -22.69
N ILE A 3 8.23 66.14 -22.16
CA ILE A 3 8.31 65.87 -20.72
C ILE A 3 9.76 65.54 -20.38
N SER A 4 10.34 66.23 -19.39
CA SER A 4 11.72 66.01 -18.98
C SER A 4 11.85 64.68 -18.20
N ARG A 5 13.05 64.06 -18.26
CA ARG A 5 13.34 62.79 -17.50
C ARG A 5 13.04 62.91 -16.01
N ARG A 6 13.11 64.09 -15.43
CA ARG A 6 12.80 64.32 -14.03
C ARG A 6 11.32 64.28 -13.75
N GLN A 7 10.47 64.80 -14.62
CA GLN A 7 9.01 64.71 -14.50
C GLN A 7 8.48 63.28 -14.71
N PHE A 8 9.16 62.49 -15.55
CA PHE A 8 8.82 61.06 -15.70
C PHE A 8 9.15 60.23 -14.45
N LEU A 9 10.27 60.53 -13.74
CA LEU A 9 10.65 59.84 -12.52
C LEU A 9 9.80 60.27 -11.32
N GLU A 10 9.33 61.51 -11.25
CA GLU A 10 8.42 61.97 -10.19
C GLU A 10 7.02 61.43 -10.37
N ALA A 11 6.54 61.21 -11.60
CA ALA A 11 5.26 60.54 -11.88
C ALA A 11 5.28 59.02 -11.56
N ALA A 12 6.46 58.40 -11.69
CA ALA A 12 6.65 56.97 -11.33
C ALA A 12 6.73 56.77 -9.81
N ALA A 13 7.11 57.80 -9.03
CA ALA A 13 7.20 57.68 -7.58
C ALA A 13 5.90 57.89 -6.83
N LEU A 14 4.87 58.48 -7.43
CA LEU A 14 3.55 58.71 -6.85
C LEU A 14 2.49 57.63 -7.17
N GLY A 15 2.84 56.66 -8.02
CA GLY A 15 1.97 55.56 -8.41
C GLY A 15 2.12 54.27 -7.58
N CYS A 16 3.04 54.22 -6.62
CA CYS A 16 3.38 52.99 -5.88
C CYS A 16 2.83 52.90 -4.46
N ALA A 17 1.80 53.64 -4.10
CA ALA A 17 1.35 53.68 -2.70
C ALA A 17 -0.04 53.14 -2.42
N THR A 18 -0.68 52.36 -3.29
CA THR A 18 -1.92 51.65 -2.97
C THR A 18 -2.13 50.36 -3.82
N MET A 19 -1.08 49.59 -4.06
CA MET A 19 -1.31 48.16 -4.35
C MET A 19 -0.94 47.38 -3.12
N GLY A 20 -1.95 47.07 -2.32
CA GLY A 20 -1.85 46.08 -1.26
C GLY A 20 -1.23 44.80 -1.87
N SER A 21 -0.07 44.44 -1.38
CA SER A 21 0.56 43.15 -1.66
C SER A 21 -0.39 42.05 -1.27
N VAL A 22 -1.24 41.62 -2.22
CA VAL A 22 -1.75 40.27 -2.20
C VAL A 22 -0.51 39.40 -2.46
N VAL A 23 0.22 39.13 -1.38
CA VAL A 23 1.13 38.01 -1.33
C VAL A 23 0.20 36.81 -1.55
N GLY A 24 0.04 36.43 -2.80
CA GLY A 24 -0.44 35.11 -3.13
C GLY A 24 0.49 34.16 -2.40
N GLN A 25 0.05 33.67 -1.25
CA GLN A 25 0.59 32.45 -0.69
C GLN A 25 0.35 31.41 -1.79
N SER A 26 1.36 31.21 -2.63
CA SER A 26 1.53 29.94 -3.29
C SER A 26 1.57 28.96 -2.12
N VAL A 27 0.47 28.26 -1.91
CA VAL A 27 0.46 27.06 -1.10
C VAL A 27 1.43 26.14 -1.84
N GLY A 28 2.71 26.27 -1.51
CA GLY A 28 3.74 25.38 -1.99
C GLY A 28 3.30 24.00 -1.60
N ALA A 29 2.89 23.20 -2.59
CA ALA A 29 2.58 21.81 -2.38
C ALA A 29 3.79 21.25 -1.60
N SER A 30 3.54 20.73 -0.41
CA SER A 30 4.59 20.17 0.45
C SER A 30 5.43 19.24 -0.42
N SER A 31 6.70 19.50 -0.57
CA SER A 31 7.61 18.68 -1.38
C SER A 31 7.71 17.25 -0.85
N LYS A 32 7.31 17.03 0.40
CA LYS A 32 7.35 15.75 1.10
C LYS A 32 6.04 14.99 0.95
N LEU A 33 6.16 13.68 0.74
CA LEU A 33 5.02 12.77 0.74
C LEU A 33 4.36 12.76 2.13
N PRO A 34 3.01 12.90 2.25
CA PRO A 34 2.33 12.84 3.53
C PRO A 34 2.59 11.52 4.25
N THR A 35 2.57 11.56 5.57
CA THR A 35 2.83 10.38 6.41
C THR A 35 1.71 10.16 7.42
N ARG A 36 1.55 8.91 7.86
CA ARG A 36 0.62 8.51 8.93
C ARG A 36 1.32 7.56 9.90
N ILE A 37 0.75 7.43 11.08
CA ILE A 37 1.21 6.41 12.03
C ILE A 37 0.64 5.05 11.64
N LEU A 38 1.46 4.03 11.66
CA LEU A 38 1.07 2.64 11.40
C LEU A 38 0.41 2.04 12.65
N GLY A 39 -0.78 2.53 12.96
CA GLY A 39 -1.55 2.10 14.13
C GLY A 39 -0.74 2.10 15.41
N ARG A 40 -0.92 1.08 16.25
CA ARG A 40 -0.26 0.94 17.54
C ARG A 40 1.24 0.64 17.48
N THR A 41 1.81 0.40 16.29
CA THR A 41 3.26 0.22 16.14
C THR A 41 4.06 1.49 16.42
N GLY A 42 3.42 2.67 16.32
CA GLY A 42 4.07 3.96 16.44
C GLY A 42 4.98 4.34 15.25
N LEU A 43 5.17 3.45 14.28
CA LEU A 43 5.97 3.73 13.09
C LEU A 43 5.29 4.79 12.22
N LYS A 44 6.06 5.77 11.78
CA LYS A 44 5.62 6.80 10.85
C LYS A 44 5.94 6.34 9.42
N VAL A 45 4.91 6.13 8.60
CA VAL A 45 5.04 5.63 7.24
C VAL A 45 4.41 6.60 6.23
N SER A 46 4.91 6.61 5.01
CA SER A 46 4.30 7.37 3.90
C SER A 46 2.90 6.84 3.60
N VAL A 47 1.98 7.73 3.21
CA VAL A 47 0.59 7.34 2.85
C VAL A 47 0.52 6.43 1.63
N LEU A 48 1.59 6.39 0.83
CA LEU A 48 1.80 5.50 -0.30
C LEU A 48 2.99 4.59 0.01
N ALA A 49 2.84 3.29 -0.22
CA ALA A 49 3.87 2.28 -0.04
C ALA A 49 4.31 1.69 -1.39
N PHE A 50 5.56 1.23 -1.46
CA PHE A 50 6.09 0.52 -2.60
C PHE A 50 5.70 -0.96 -2.52
N GLY A 51 4.73 -1.38 -3.36
CA GLY A 51 4.32 -2.77 -3.48
C GLY A 51 5.20 -3.51 -4.49
N SER A 52 5.91 -4.53 -4.05
CA SER A 52 6.90 -5.25 -4.86
C SER A 52 6.46 -6.63 -5.34
N GLY A 53 5.15 -6.85 -5.48
CA GLY A 53 4.59 -8.08 -6.05
C GLY A 53 4.73 -8.15 -7.59
N SER A 54 3.73 -8.71 -8.26
CA SER A 54 3.75 -8.98 -9.71
C SER A 54 4.18 -7.77 -10.56
N ARG A 55 3.80 -6.55 -10.18
CA ARG A 55 4.16 -5.34 -10.92
C ARG A 55 5.64 -4.97 -10.83
N PHE A 56 6.30 -5.29 -9.72
CA PHE A 56 7.74 -5.13 -9.58
C PHE A 56 8.52 -6.19 -10.36
N MET A 57 7.92 -7.36 -10.57
CA MET A 57 8.52 -8.41 -11.40
C MET A 57 8.47 -8.08 -12.90
N MET A 58 7.65 -7.11 -13.34
CA MET A 58 7.62 -6.61 -14.72
C MET A 58 8.88 -5.82 -15.12
N TYR A 59 9.71 -5.39 -14.16
CA TYR A 59 11.05 -4.91 -14.47
C TYR A 59 11.94 -6.11 -14.83
N GLU A 60 12.09 -6.40 -16.12
CA GLU A 60 12.86 -7.53 -16.60
C GLU A 60 14.34 -7.43 -16.21
N GLN A 61 14.93 -6.25 -16.38
CA GLN A 61 16.30 -5.94 -16.01
C GLN A 61 16.38 -5.56 -14.53
N GLU A 62 17.34 -6.17 -13.83
CA GLU A 62 17.51 -5.97 -12.38
C GLU A 62 17.87 -4.52 -12.06
N ASP A 63 18.78 -3.90 -12.79
CA ASP A 63 19.19 -2.51 -12.61
C ASP A 63 18.00 -1.55 -12.69
N LYS A 64 17.05 -1.80 -13.60
CA LYS A 64 15.81 -1.03 -13.70
C LYS A 64 14.90 -1.22 -12.48
N ALA A 65 14.84 -2.42 -11.92
CA ALA A 65 14.11 -2.66 -10.68
C ALA A 65 14.76 -1.94 -9.50
N LEU A 66 16.09 -1.96 -9.38
CA LEU A 66 16.83 -1.24 -8.35
C LEU A 66 16.67 0.28 -8.51
N GLU A 67 16.73 0.81 -9.74
CA GLU A 67 16.46 2.20 -10.06
C GLU A 67 15.05 2.61 -9.59
N ALA A 68 14.03 1.79 -9.88
CA ALA A 68 12.66 2.04 -9.49
C ALA A 68 12.49 2.15 -7.96
N LEU A 69 13.08 1.21 -7.21
CA LEU A 69 13.01 1.25 -5.75
C LEU A 69 13.77 2.46 -5.19
N ASN A 70 15.00 2.73 -5.65
CA ASN A 70 15.76 3.91 -5.23
C ASN A 70 14.99 5.19 -5.50
N LYS A 71 14.44 5.36 -6.70
CA LYS A 71 13.61 6.51 -7.07
C LYS A 71 12.40 6.69 -6.14
N ALA A 72 11.72 5.60 -5.81
CA ALA A 72 10.58 5.64 -4.89
C ALA A 72 10.99 6.15 -3.50
N LEU A 73 12.12 5.67 -2.98
CA LEU A 73 12.68 6.12 -1.70
C LEU A 73 13.10 7.59 -1.75
N ASP A 74 13.80 8.02 -2.80
CA ASP A 74 14.24 9.41 -2.99
C ASP A 74 13.05 10.38 -3.05
N LEU A 75 11.93 9.93 -3.60
CA LEU A 75 10.69 10.71 -3.67
C LEU A 75 9.86 10.66 -2.38
N GLY A 76 10.29 9.91 -1.35
CA GLY A 76 9.75 9.96 -0.01
C GLY A 76 8.88 8.77 0.41
N ILE A 77 8.85 7.69 -0.35
CA ILE A 77 8.25 6.42 0.13
C ILE A 77 9.13 5.87 1.25
N THR A 78 8.49 5.48 2.36
CA THR A 78 9.18 4.93 3.53
C THR A 78 8.68 3.54 3.93
N TYR A 79 7.68 2.99 3.26
CA TYR A 79 7.18 1.64 3.49
C TYR A 79 7.38 0.79 2.23
N VAL A 80 8.12 -0.30 2.37
CA VAL A 80 8.37 -1.27 1.29
C VAL A 80 7.74 -2.60 1.65
N ASP A 81 6.84 -3.06 0.79
CA ASP A 81 6.04 -4.27 0.98
C ASP A 81 6.45 -5.36 -0.02
N THR A 82 6.99 -6.47 0.48
CA THR A 82 7.35 -7.65 -0.30
C THR A 82 6.74 -8.93 0.27
N ALA A 83 7.10 -10.08 -0.25
CA ALA A 83 6.78 -11.41 0.28
C ALA A 83 7.83 -12.43 -0.12
N HIS A 84 7.99 -13.48 0.70
CA HIS A 84 8.87 -14.61 0.45
C HIS A 84 8.65 -15.27 -0.91
N SER A 85 7.39 -15.35 -1.35
CA SER A 85 6.99 -16.01 -2.59
C SER A 85 7.10 -15.13 -3.85
N TYR A 86 7.19 -13.81 -3.73
CA TYR A 86 7.14 -12.93 -4.90
C TYR A 86 8.30 -13.17 -5.86
N GLY A 87 7.95 -13.60 -7.10
CA GLY A 87 8.93 -13.97 -8.11
C GLY A 87 9.89 -15.06 -7.65
N ALA A 88 9.40 -16.06 -6.88
CA ALA A 88 10.20 -17.13 -6.27
C ALA A 88 11.36 -16.60 -5.40
N GLY A 89 11.19 -15.42 -4.78
CA GLY A 89 12.18 -14.76 -3.93
C GLY A 89 12.97 -13.65 -4.61
N LYS A 90 12.84 -13.48 -5.92
CA LYS A 90 13.55 -12.45 -6.70
C LYS A 90 13.20 -11.03 -6.21
N SER A 91 11.96 -10.81 -5.72
CA SER A 91 11.58 -9.54 -5.13
C SER A 91 12.43 -9.20 -3.89
N GLU A 92 12.55 -10.14 -2.96
CA GLU A 92 13.36 -9.95 -1.75
C GLU A 92 14.84 -9.76 -2.09
N GLU A 93 15.39 -10.51 -3.05
CA GLU A 93 16.79 -10.38 -3.49
C GLU A 93 17.08 -8.99 -4.06
N ARG A 94 16.21 -8.46 -4.92
CA ARG A 94 16.32 -7.11 -5.48
C ARG A 94 16.24 -6.04 -4.40
N ILE A 95 15.27 -6.17 -3.48
CA ILE A 95 15.11 -5.24 -2.36
C ILE A 95 16.35 -5.30 -1.46
N GLY A 96 16.86 -6.48 -1.15
CA GLY A 96 18.04 -6.66 -0.31
C GLY A 96 19.26 -5.90 -0.80
N LYS A 97 19.48 -5.84 -2.12
CA LYS A 97 20.58 -5.06 -2.72
C LYS A 97 20.47 -3.56 -2.42
N VAL A 98 19.27 -3.02 -2.35
CA VAL A 98 19.02 -1.62 -1.96
C VAL A 98 19.11 -1.47 -0.43
N MET A 99 18.57 -2.43 0.32
CA MET A 99 18.58 -2.40 1.79
C MET A 99 20.00 -2.48 2.37
N ALA A 100 20.95 -3.10 1.70
CA ALA A 100 22.35 -3.09 2.10
C ALA A 100 22.90 -1.69 2.40
N GLN A 101 22.35 -0.65 1.76
CA GLN A 101 22.77 0.74 1.94
C GLN A 101 21.67 1.61 2.59
N ARG A 102 20.40 1.31 2.38
CA ARG A 102 19.26 2.20 2.72
C ARG A 102 18.30 1.63 3.76
N ARG A 103 18.68 0.55 4.48
CA ARG A 103 17.81 -0.14 5.45
C ARG A 103 17.17 0.79 6.47
N LYS A 104 17.91 1.80 6.94
CA LYS A 104 17.46 2.74 7.97
C LYS A 104 16.41 3.75 7.50
N GLU A 105 16.25 3.90 6.20
CA GLU A 105 15.27 4.84 5.62
C GLU A 105 13.87 4.22 5.49
N VAL A 106 13.75 2.90 5.70
CA VAL A 106 12.61 2.11 5.27
C VAL A 106 11.97 1.37 6.44
N THR A 107 10.65 1.41 6.51
CA THR A 107 9.84 0.39 7.20
C THR A 107 9.68 -0.79 6.25
N LEU A 108 10.42 -1.87 6.51
CA LEU A 108 10.49 -3.05 5.64
C LEU A 108 9.53 -4.13 6.11
N ALA A 109 8.65 -4.56 5.20
CA ALA A 109 7.68 -5.62 5.45
C ALA A 109 7.85 -6.77 4.46
N THR A 110 7.81 -8.01 4.95
CA THR A 110 7.67 -9.23 4.13
C THR A 110 6.57 -10.13 4.67
N LYS A 111 6.26 -11.22 3.93
CA LYS A 111 5.14 -12.11 4.24
C LYS A 111 5.58 -13.56 4.13
N ILE A 112 5.14 -14.40 5.07
CA ILE A 112 5.44 -15.82 5.17
C ILE A 112 4.20 -16.61 4.79
N GLY A 113 4.31 -17.44 3.75
CA GLY A 113 3.20 -18.23 3.22
C GLY A 113 3.03 -19.60 3.86
N ALA A 114 4.08 -20.16 4.46
CA ALA A 114 4.01 -21.45 5.13
C ALA A 114 3.02 -21.43 6.29
N ARG A 115 2.31 -22.55 6.50
CA ARG A 115 1.41 -22.74 7.65
C ARG A 115 2.03 -23.56 8.74
N LYS A 116 2.92 -24.51 8.41
CA LYS A 116 3.67 -25.30 9.38
C LYS A 116 4.86 -24.53 9.93
N GLY A 117 5.10 -24.65 11.23
CA GLY A 117 6.10 -23.87 11.95
C GLY A 117 7.52 -24.02 11.44
N ASP A 118 7.98 -25.25 11.17
CA ASP A 118 9.35 -25.50 10.67
C ASP A 118 9.56 -24.90 9.28
N ASP A 119 8.57 -25.00 8.39
CA ASP A 119 8.62 -24.38 7.07
C ASP A 119 8.59 -22.85 7.18
N ALA A 120 7.78 -22.32 8.10
CA ALA A 120 7.69 -20.89 8.35
C ALA A 120 9.04 -20.33 8.84
N MET A 121 9.71 -21.01 9.78
CA MET A 121 11.02 -20.56 10.25
C MET A 121 12.06 -20.56 9.12
N ARG A 122 12.10 -21.62 8.31
CA ARG A 122 12.98 -21.66 7.13
C ARG A 122 12.71 -20.52 6.15
N GLN A 123 11.43 -20.17 5.91
CA GLN A 123 11.08 -19.03 5.09
C GLN A 123 11.54 -17.71 5.70
N ILE A 124 11.38 -17.53 7.02
CA ILE A 124 11.83 -16.31 7.73
C ILE A 124 13.34 -16.12 7.57
N GLU A 125 14.13 -17.16 7.87
CA GLU A 125 15.58 -17.11 7.77
C GLU A 125 16.05 -16.81 6.34
N LEU A 126 15.41 -17.45 5.34
CA LEU A 126 15.71 -17.21 3.93
C LEU A 126 15.32 -15.79 3.50
N SER A 127 14.19 -15.27 3.98
CA SER A 127 13.76 -13.89 3.70
C SER A 127 14.75 -12.87 4.27
N LEU A 128 15.21 -13.04 5.50
CA LEU A 128 16.24 -12.18 6.10
C LEU A 128 17.53 -12.20 5.28
N LYS A 129 17.96 -13.40 4.85
CA LYS A 129 19.15 -13.56 4.01
C LYS A 129 19.00 -12.85 2.67
N ARG A 130 17.87 -13.02 1.96
CA ARG A 130 17.60 -12.38 0.67
C ARG A 130 17.51 -10.86 0.79
N LEU A 131 16.87 -10.39 1.86
CA LEU A 131 16.71 -8.96 2.16
C LEU A 131 17.98 -8.30 2.73
N GLN A 132 19.04 -9.09 2.99
CA GLN A 132 20.33 -8.62 3.50
C GLN A 132 20.18 -7.77 4.78
N THR A 133 19.33 -8.24 5.70
CA THR A 133 19.04 -7.58 6.97
C THR A 133 18.94 -8.60 8.10
N ASP A 134 19.24 -8.19 9.31
CA ASP A 134 19.13 -9.01 10.52
C ASP A 134 17.72 -8.95 11.13
N HIS A 135 16.89 -8.00 10.73
CA HIS A 135 15.53 -7.84 11.22
C HIS A 135 14.59 -7.19 10.21
N LEU A 136 13.29 -7.43 10.40
CA LEU A 136 12.19 -6.78 9.71
C LEU A 136 11.48 -5.79 10.63
N ASP A 137 10.85 -4.77 10.06
CA ASP A 137 9.93 -3.93 10.84
C ASP A 137 8.58 -4.62 10.99
N VAL A 138 8.05 -5.19 9.92
CA VAL A 138 6.77 -5.90 9.92
C VAL A 138 6.90 -7.24 9.21
N MET A 139 6.38 -8.30 9.83
CA MET A 139 6.28 -9.62 9.22
C MET A 139 4.81 -10.07 9.22
N HIS A 140 4.28 -10.39 8.05
CA HIS A 140 2.90 -10.82 7.92
C HIS A 140 2.78 -12.34 7.71
N ILE A 141 1.74 -12.95 8.27
CA ILE A 141 1.20 -14.22 7.78
C ILE A 141 0.51 -13.92 6.45
N HIS A 142 0.94 -14.59 5.37
CA HIS A 142 0.52 -14.27 4.01
C HIS A 142 -0.80 -14.90 3.64
N ALA A 143 -1.73 -14.09 3.08
CA ALA A 143 -2.89 -14.53 2.32
C ALA A 143 -3.81 -15.54 3.06
N LEU A 144 -4.29 -15.17 4.26
CA LEU A 144 -5.40 -15.89 4.89
C LEU A 144 -6.55 -16.06 3.90
N SER A 145 -7.01 -17.29 3.67
CA SER A 145 -7.94 -17.63 2.60
C SER A 145 -9.30 -18.17 3.04
N SER A 146 -9.38 -18.79 4.22
CA SER A 146 -10.61 -19.38 4.75
C SER A 146 -10.53 -19.62 6.28
N ASP A 147 -11.60 -20.14 6.87
CA ASP A 147 -11.62 -20.54 8.29
C ASP A 147 -10.76 -21.79 8.53
N GLU A 148 -10.69 -22.72 7.58
CA GLU A 148 -9.79 -23.88 7.63
C GLU A 148 -8.34 -23.46 7.59
N ASP A 149 -8.01 -22.46 6.77
CA ASP A 149 -6.67 -21.87 6.72
C ASP A 149 -6.34 -21.15 8.03
N LEU A 150 -7.30 -20.45 8.64
CA LEU A 150 -7.13 -19.86 9.95
C LEU A 150 -6.84 -20.92 11.02
N ALA A 151 -7.56 -22.05 10.99
CA ALA A 151 -7.31 -23.17 11.91
C ALA A 151 -5.90 -23.74 11.74
N ALA A 152 -5.38 -23.83 10.51
CA ALA A 152 -4.00 -24.25 10.25
C ALA A 152 -2.96 -23.24 10.77
N ILE A 153 -3.24 -21.93 10.64
CA ILE A 153 -2.41 -20.85 11.20
C ILE A 153 -2.34 -20.95 12.74
N GLU A 154 -3.47 -21.26 13.38
CA GLU A 154 -3.66 -21.34 14.83
C GLU A 154 -3.19 -22.68 15.44
N ALA A 155 -2.87 -23.70 14.62
CA ALA A 155 -2.47 -25.01 15.09
C ALA A 155 -1.27 -24.94 16.08
N PRO A 156 -1.13 -25.92 17.00
CA PRO A 156 -0.02 -25.94 17.98
C PRO A 156 1.37 -25.86 17.36
N ASP A 157 1.54 -26.39 16.14
CA ASP A 157 2.74 -26.32 15.31
C ASP A 157 2.58 -25.31 14.14
N GLY A 158 1.59 -24.42 14.22
CA GLY A 158 1.24 -23.45 13.19
C GLY A 158 2.16 -22.24 13.15
N VAL A 159 2.07 -21.51 12.03
CA VAL A 159 2.90 -20.33 11.75
C VAL A 159 2.72 -19.20 12.76
N LEU A 160 1.55 -19.04 13.38
CA LEU A 160 1.31 -17.99 14.37
C LEU A 160 2.28 -18.08 15.55
N LYS A 161 2.50 -19.29 16.07
CA LYS A 161 3.45 -19.53 17.16
C LYS A 161 4.89 -19.16 16.76
N VAL A 162 5.26 -19.46 15.52
CA VAL A 162 6.59 -19.11 15.00
C VAL A 162 6.74 -17.60 14.81
N MET A 163 5.70 -16.90 14.36
CA MET A 163 5.72 -15.44 14.26
C MET A 163 5.92 -14.77 15.62
N LEU A 164 5.24 -15.25 16.66
CA LEU A 164 5.41 -14.76 18.02
C LEU A 164 6.84 -14.99 18.50
N LYS A 165 7.40 -16.20 18.30
CA LYS A 165 8.79 -16.51 18.63
C LYS A 165 9.80 -15.66 17.86
N ALA A 166 9.56 -15.42 16.56
CA ALA A 166 10.43 -14.56 15.75
C ALA A 166 10.43 -13.10 16.26
N ARG A 167 9.29 -12.61 16.76
CA ARG A 167 9.20 -11.30 17.42
C ARG A 167 10.00 -11.28 18.74
N GLU A 168 9.87 -12.28 19.59
CA GLU A 168 10.65 -12.42 20.82
C GLU A 168 12.17 -12.46 20.55
N GLN A 169 12.57 -13.14 19.48
CA GLN A 169 13.95 -13.24 19.00
C GLN A 169 14.43 -11.98 18.25
N LYS A 170 13.59 -10.95 18.12
CA LYS A 170 13.89 -9.69 17.42
C LYS A 170 14.18 -9.84 15.93
N MET A 171 13.77 -10.94 15.31
CA MET A 171 13.82 -11.13 13.85
C MET A 171 12.79 -10.24 13.14
N THR A 172 11.73 -9.84 13.85
CA THR A 172 10.78 -8.80 13.43
C THR A 172 10.36 -7.96 14.63
N ARG A 173 10.02 -6.69 14.39
CA ARG A 173 9.49 -5.81 15.45
C ARG A 173 8.01 -6.02 15.67
N PHE A 174 7.26 -6.15 14.58
CA PHE A 174 5.79 -6.24 14.57
C PHE A 174 5.33 -7.41 13.71
N ILE A 175 4.19 -7.99 14.08
CA ILE A 175 3.56 -9.07 13.34
C ILE A 175 2.19 -8.67 12.81
N GLY A 176 1.82 -9.21 11.66
CA GLY A 176 0.53 -8.94 11.04
C GLY A 176 0.00 -10.14 10.26
N ILE A 177 -1.15 -9.92 9.63
CA ILE A 177 -1.81 -10.90 8.77
C ILE A 177 -2.36 -10.22 7.53
N THR A 178 -2.30 -10.88 6.37
CA THR A 178 -2.84 -10.36 5.13
C THR A 178 -3.99 -11.22 4.61
N CYS A 179 -4.94 -10.58 3.94
CA CYS A 179 -6.08 -11.30 3.35
C CYS A 179 -6.56 -10.63 2.06
N HIS A 180 -6.78 -11.44 1.02
CA HIS A 180 -7.28 -10.99 -0.28
C HIS A 180 -8.78 -11.28 -0.49
N ALA A 181 -9.32 -12.31 0.18
CA ALA A 181 -10.57 -12.93 -0.23
C ALA A 181 -11.57 -13.24 0.89
N ALA A 182 -11.11 -13.45 2.13
CA ALA A 182 -11.91 -13.97 3.25
C ALA A 182 -12.09 -12.92 4.36
N PRO A 183 -12.93 -11.88 4.18
CA PRO A 183 -13.10 -10.81 5.15
C PRO A 183 -13.64 -11.29 6.50
N GLN A 184 -14.49 -12.34 6.53
CA GLN A 184 -15.00 -12.90 7.77
C GLN A 184 -13.91 -13.63 8.55
N SER A 185 -13.11 -14.48 7.88
CA SER A 185 -11.99 -15.17 8.52
C SER A 185 -10.94 -14.18 9.01
N LEU A 186 -10.68 -13.10 8.26
CA LEU A 186 -9.80 -12.02 8.72
C LEU A 186 -10.37 -11.33 9.96
N LYS A 187 -11.67 -10.98 9.97
CA LYS A 187 -12.32 -10.42 11.16
C LYS A 187 -12.08 -11.31 12.37
N THR A 188 -12.36 -12.62 12.24
CA THR A 188 -12.17 -13.62 13.30
C THR A 188 -10.72 -13.67 13.79
N ALA A 189 -9.75 -13.69 12.87
CA ALA A 189 -8.32 -13.68 13.22
C ALA A 189 -7.92 -12.41 13.99
N LEU A 190 -8.41 -11.23 13.55
CA LEU A 190 -8.13 -9.96 14.23
C LEU A 190 -8.81 -9.85 15.60
N GLU A 191 -9.97 -10.46 15.80
CA GLU A 191 -10.65 -10.52 17.10
C GLU A 191 -9.90 -11.41 18.09
N ARG A 192 -9.45 -12.60 17.63
CA ARG A 192 -8.81 -13.62 18.48
C ARG A 192 -7.37 -13.29 18.86
N HIS A 193 -6.62 -12.68 17.96
CA HIS A 193 -5.17 -12.53 18.12
C HIS A 193 -4.73 -11.06 18.23
N ASP A 194 -3.55 -10.90 18.83
CA ASP A 194 -2.96 -9.59 19.08
C ASP A 194 -1.94 -9.23 17.98
N PHE A 195 -2.45 -9.07 16.75
CA PHE A 195 -1.66 -8.55 15.65
C PHE A 195 -1.40 -7.05 15.82
N ASP A 196 -0.27 -6.58 15.28
CA ASP A 196 0.09 -5.17 15.24
C ASP A 196 -0.42 -4.49 13.96
N CYS A 197 -0.48 -5.25 12.87
CA CYS A 197 -0.85 -4.78 11.54
C CYS A 197 -1.77 -5.77 10.82
N THR A 198 -2.48 -5.25 9.80
CA THR A 198 -3.20 -6.08 8.83
C THR A 198 -3.14 -5.45 7.46
N GLN A 199 -3.09 -6.29 6.42
CA GLN A 199 -3.14 -5.84 5.03
C GLN A 199 -4.31 -6.51 4.32
N MET A 200 -5.19 -5.71 3.71
CA MET A 200 -6.42 -6.20 3.09
C MET A 200 -6.74 -5.48 1.79
N ALA A 201 -7.51 -6.13 0.91
CA ALA A 201 -7.93 -5.55 -0.37
C ALA A 201 -9.01 -4.47 -0.13
N LEU A 202 -8.66 -3.21 -0.43
CA LEU A 202 -9.54 -2.05 -0.28
C LEU A 202 -9.52 -1.21 -1.56
N ASN A 203 -10.63 -1.16 -2.28
CA ASN A 203 -10.76 -0.48 -3.55
C ASN A 203 -12.18 0.02 -3.80
N ALA A 204 -12.32 0.96 -4.74
CA ALA A 204 -13.61 1.61 -5.04
C ALA A 204 -14.67 0.65 -5.59
N ALA A 205 -14.28 -0.46 -6.24
CA ALA A 205 -15.22 -1.49 -6.69
C ALA A 205 -15.75 -2.34 -5.53
N ARG A 206 -15.16 -2.21 -4.33
CA ARG A 206 -15.45 -3.06 -3.15
C ARG A 206 -15.33 -4.54 -3.48
N ALA A 207 -14.34 -4.86 -4.33
CA ALA A 207 -14.07 -6.21 -4.79
C ALA A 207 -12.98 -6.87 -3.93
N ARG A 208 -13.14 -8.16 -3.71
CA ARG A 208 -12.11 -9.04 -3.14
C ARG A 208 -11.34 -9.74 -4.26
N MET A 209 -10.14 -10.19 -3.95
CA MET A 209 -9.37 -11.06 -4.84
C MET A 209 -9.54 -12.49 -4.33
N ALA A 210 -10.21 -13.33 -5.09
CA ALA A 210 -10.42 -14.74 -4.77
C ALA A 210 -9.72 -15.64 -5.79
N GLU A 211 -9.21 -16.77 -5.34
CA GLU A 211 -8.64 -17.77 -6.22
C GLU A 211 -9.71 -18.39 -7.13
N GLY A 212 -9.39 -18.62 -8.38
CA GLY A 212 -10.28 -19.20 -9.37
C GLY A 212 -9.51 -20.05 -10.37
N SER A 213 -10.20 -20.69 -11.32
CA SER A 213 -9.63 -21.61 -12.32
C SER A 213 -8.63 -20.94 -13.29
N GLY A 214 -7.69 -20.15 -12.84
CA GLY A 214 -6.73 -19.39 -13.64
C GLY A 214 -6.05 -18.29 -12.85
N GLY A 215 -6.04 -18.40 -11.49
CA GLY A 215 -5.38 -17.47 -10.60
C GLY A 215 -6.35 -16.56 -9.83
N MET A 216 -5.82 -15.49 -9.25
CA MET A 216 -6.59 -14.55 -8.42
C MET A 216 -7.55 -13.71 -9.24
N LYS A 217 -8.84 -13.76 -8.91
CA LYS A 217 -9.92 -13.02 -9.58
C LYS A 217 -10.50 -11.95 -8.65
N ALA A 218 -10.82 -10.77 -9.20
CA ALA A 218 -11.64 -9.80 -8.47
C ALA A 218 -13.10 -10.22 -8.54
N THR A 219 -13.73 -10.45 -7.38
CA THR A 219 -15.15 -10.75 -7.27
C THR A 219 -15.83 -9.69 -6.42
N PRO A 220 -17.00 -9.18 -6.86
CA PRO A 220 -17.78 -8.25 -6.04
C PRO A 220 -18.15 -8.88 -4.70
N MET A 221 -18.07 -8.10 -3.64
CA MET A 221 -18.59 -8.50 -2.34
C MET A 221 -20.05 -8.06 -2.26
N LYS A 222 -20.96 -9.02 -2.38
CA LYS A 222 -22.41 -8.74 -2.32
C LYS A 222 -22.82 -8.24 -0.95
N GLU A 223 -22.24 -8.82 0.11
CA GLU A 223 -22.47 -8.41 1.51
C GLU A 223 -21.20 -8.63 2.31
N GLY A 224 -20.91 -7.74 3.27
CA GLY A 224 -19.88 -7.99 4.28
C GLY A 224 -18.45 -8.01 3.79
N GLY A 225 -18.01 -7.01 3.00
CA GLY A 225 -16.62 -6.86 2.58
C GLY A 225 -15.67 -6.46 3.70
N PHE A 226 -14.37 -6.31 3.36
CA PHE A 226 -13.34 -5.91 4.32
C PHE A 226 -13.68 -4.60 5.05
N GLU A 227 -14.28 -3.62 4.35
CA GLU A 227 -14.70 -2.35 4.93
C GLU A 227 -15.79 -2.50 5.99
N ALA A 228 -16.69 -3.48 5.84
CA ALA A 228 -17.79 -3.73 6.77
C ALA A 228 -17.40 -4.68 7.92
N LEU A 229 -16.50 -5.63 7.69
CA LEU A 229 -16.20 -6.70 8.64
C LEU A 229 -14.86 -6.54 9.35
N ALA A 230 -13.74 -6.52 8.62
CA ALA A 230 -12.41 -6.57 9.20
C ALA A 230 -11.85 -5.19 9.54
N LEU A 231 -12.13 -4.17 8.71
CA LEU A 231 -11.62 -2.81 8.91
C LEU A 231 -12.12 -2.17 10.22
N PRO A 232 -13.39 -2.31 10.64
CA PRO A 232 -13.86 -1.81 11.94
C PRO A 232 -13.12 -2.42 13.12
N VAL A 233 -12.84 -3.74 13.09
CA VAL A 233 -12.07 -4.43 14.14
C VAL A 233 -10.63 -3.93 14.17
N ALA A 234 -9.99 -3.80 13.01
CA ALA A 234 -8.64 -3.27 12.92
C ALA A 234 -8.56 -1.84 13.49
N LYS A 235 -9.54 -0.99 13.18
CA LYS A 235 -9.64 0.38 13.72
C LYS A 235 -9.83 0.37 15.24
N GLN A 236 -10.76 -0.45 15.76
CA GLN A 236 -11.05 -0.54 17.19
C GLN A 236 -9.80 -0.97 17.98
N LYS A 237 -9.02 -1.91 17.46
CA LYS A 237 -7.77 -2.39 18.06
C LYS A 237 -6.56 -1.49 17.76
N ASN A 238 -6.75 -0.37 17.07
CA ASN A 238 -5.68 0.53 16.63
C ASN A 238 -4.56 -0.18 15.87
N LEU A 239 -4.91 -1.14 15.01
CA LEU A 239 -3.94 -1.84 14.17
C LEU A 239 -3.41 -0.93 13.05
N GLY A 240 -2.17 -1.16 12.63
CA GLY A 240 -1.67 -0.60 11.38
C GLY A 240 -2.39 -1.23 10.19
N VAL A 241 -3.17 -0.45 9.46
CA VAL A 241 -3.90 -0.95 8.29
C VAL A 241 -3.18 -0.56 7.01
N ILE A 242 -2.80 -1.56 6.22
CA ILE A 242 -2.23 -1.41 4.89
C ILE A 242 -3.31 -1.78 3.86
N ALA A 243 -3.75 -0.81 3.05
CA ALA A 243 -4.62 -1.11 1.92
C ALA A 243 -3.79 -1.69 0.78
N MET A 244 -4.28 -2.72 0.12
CA MET A 244 -3.73 -3.25 -1.12
C MET A 244 -4.80 -3.36 -2.19
N LYS A 245 -4.41 -3.60 -3.45
CA LYS A 245 -5.32 -3.77 -4.58
C LYS A 245 -6.21 -2.53 -4.84
N ALA A 246 -5.71 -1.32 -4.55
CA ALA A 246 -6.44 -0.06 -4.73
C ALA A 246 -6.97 0.14 -6.16
N PHE A 247 -6.27 -0.41 -7.17
CA PHE A 247 -6.68 -0.41 -8.57
C PHE A 247 -7.26 -1.75 -9.05
N GLY A 248 -7.62 -2.67 -8.12
CA GLY A 248 -8.14 -3.99 -8.47
C GLY A 248 -7.22 -4.74 -9.45
N GLN A 249 -5.91 -4.68 -9.28
CA GLN A 249 -4.92 -5.17 -10.26
C GLN A 249 -5.09 -4.56 -11.66
N GLU A 250 -5.33 -3.25 -11.74
CA GLU A 250 -5.58 -2.47 -12.96
C GLU A 250 -6.98 -2.67 -13.57
N GLN A 251 -7.80 -3.58 -13.04
CA GLN A 251 -9.10 -3.92 -13.59
C GLN A 251 -10.14 -2.81 -13.51
N ILE A 252 -9.99 -1.91 -12.55
CA ILE A 252 -10.88 -0.76 -12.40
C ILE A 252 -10.28 0.53 -13.01
N LEU A 253 -9.12 0.44 -13.66
CA LEU A 253 -8.58 1.57 -14.40
C LEU A 253 -9.51 1.89 -15.60
N GLY A 254 -9.72 3.18 -15.85
CA GLY A 254 -10.64 3.64 -16.89
C GLY A 254 -12.11 3.73 -16.46
N THR A 255 -12.51 3.14 -15.31
CA THR A 255 -13.88 3.29 -14.79
C THR A 255 -14.11 4.63 -14.11
N ALA A 256 -13.04 5.24 -13.63
CA ALA A 256 -13.01 6.56 -13.01
C ALA A 256 -11.59 7.16 -13.13
N PRO A 257 -11.40 8.46 -12.87
CA PRO A 257 -10.07 9.04 -12.80
C PRO A 257 -9.18 8.29 -11.80
N ILE A 258 -7.95 7.98 -12.19
CA ILE A 258 -6.97 7.22 -11.36
C ILE A 258 -6.77 7.86 -9.99
N GLU A 259 -6.79 9.19 -9.93
CA GLU A 259 -6.77 9.97 -8.71
C GLU A 259 -7.90 9.56 -7.75
N LYS A 260 -9.14 9.48 -8.25
CA LYS A 260 -10.31 9.13 -7.43
C LYS A 260 -10.23 7.69 -6.92
N LEU A 261 -9.72 6.75 -7.75
CA LEU A 261 -9.52 5.36 -7.37
C LEU A 261 -8.48 5.24 -6.24
N LEU A 262 -7.36 5.95 -6.34
CA LEU A 262 -6.33 5.98 -5.31
C LEU A 262 -6.85 6.66 -4.04
N TYR A 263 -7.51 7.81 -4.18
CA TYR A 263 -8.06 8.59 -3.08
C TYR A 263 -9.16 7.85 -2.33
N TYR A 264 -9.92 6.97 -3.00
CA TYR A 264 -10.86 6.09 -2.30
C TYR A 264 -10.16 5.29 -1.20
N ALA A 265 -9.13 4.52 -1.57
CA ALA A 265 -8.38 3.70 -0.61
C ALA A 265 -7.69 4.55 0.45
N MET A 266 -7.09 5.68 0.05
CA MET A 266 -6.41 6.61 0.97
C MET A 266 -7.38 7.32 1.94
N SER A 267 -8.67 7.43 1.60
CA SER A 267 -9.70 8.07 2.44
C SER A 267 -10.31 7.14 3.49
N LEU A 268 -10.05 5.85 3.38
CA LEU A 268 -10.41 4.88 4.42
C LEU A 268 -9.48 5.04 5.64
N PRO A 269 -9.85 4.50 6.82
CA PRO A 269 -9.00 4.55 8.01
C PRO A 269 -7.79 3.60 7.87
N VAL A 270 -6.91 3.91 6.93
CA VAL A 270 -5.69 3.15 6.61
C VAL A 270 -4.44 3.97 6.89
N SER A 271 -3.34 3.31 7.21
CA SER A 271 -2.05 3.96 7.46
C SER A 271 -1.30 4.22 6.15
N THR A 272 -1.36 3.29 5.21
CA THR A 272 -0.69 3.39 3.92
C THR A 272 -1.42 2.58 2.85
N VAL A 273 -1.20 2.89 1.59
CA VAL A 273 -1.74 2.15 0.43
C VAL A 273 -0.57 1.55 -0.35
N SER A 274 -0.46 0.22 -0.36
CA SER A 274 0.56 -0.50 -1.12
C SER A 274 0.15 -0.62 -2.59
N VAL A 275 0.95 -0.01 -3.47
CA VAL A 275 0.69 0.06 -4.92
C VAL A 275 1.87 -0.52 -5.68
N GLY A 276 1.59 -1.43 -6.61
CA GLY A 276 2.57 -1.90 -7.58
C GLY A 276 2.75 -0.87 -8.70
N MET A 277 3.99 -0.57 -9.05
CA MET A 277 4.36 0.46 -10.02
C MET A 277 5.33 -0.13 -11.05
N PRO A 278 4.83 -0.66 -12.20
CA PRO A 278 5.64 -1.40 -13.17
C PRO A 278 6.51 -0.51 -14.07
N LYS A 279 6.43 0.82 -13.95
CA LYS A 279 7.22 1.80 -14.71
C LYS A 279 7.64 2.95 -13.81
N LEU A 280 8.76 3.60 -14.15
CA LEU A 280 9.27 4.76 -13.40
C LEU A 280 8.27 5.92 -13.39
N GLU A 281 7.57 6.14 -14.50
CA GLU A 281 6.55 7.17 -14.64
C GLU A 281 5.37 6.94 -13.68
N HIS A 282 4.99 5.69 -13.44
CA HIS A 282 3.94 5.37 -12.47
C HIS A 282 4.34 5.69 -11.02
N ILE A 283 5.65 5.63 -10.70
CA ILE A 283 6.16 6.03 -9.38
C ILE A 283 5.94 7.53 -9.20
N GLU A 284 6.40 8.33 -10.16
CA GLU A 284 6.25 9.79 -10.13
C GLU A 284 4.77 10.20 -10.07
N GLN A 285 3.95 9.61 -10.95
CA GLN A 285 2.51 9.90 -11.03
C GLN A 285 1.81 9.60 -9.70
N ASN A 286 2.00 8.41 -9.14
CA ASN A 286 1.32 8.02 -7.91
C ASN A 286 1.79 8.84 -6.70
N ILE A 287 3.07 9.19 -6.64
CA ILE A 287 3.61 10.05 -5.59
C ILE A 287 3.04 11.48 -5.73
N GLU A 288 2.94 12.01 -6.93
CA GLU A 288 2.37 13.34 -7.16
C GLU A 288 0.88 13.37 -6.79
N LEU A 289 0.12 12.32 -7.12
CA LEU A 289 -1.26 12.16 -6.66
C LEU A 289 -1.32 12.10 -5.12
N ALA A 290 -0.45 11.32 -4.49
CA ALA A 290 -0.42 11.20 -3.03
C ALA A 290 -0.02 12.52 -2.33
N ARG A 291 0.83 13.35 -2.93
CA ARG A 291 1.17 14.70 -2.43
C ARG A 291 -0.03 15.65 -2.47
N LYS A 292 -0.87 15.51 -3.49
CA LYS A 292 -2.08 16.34 -3.69
C LYS A 292 -3.31 15.75 -3.02
N PHE A 293 -3.18 14.65 -2.30
CA PHE A 293 -4.28 13.91 -1.71
C PHE A 293 -5.19 14.81 -0.86
N LYS A 294 -6.47 14.75 -1.19
CA LYS A 294 -7.56 15.30 -0.37
C LYS A 294 -8.54 14.18 -0.07
N PRO A 295 -8.90 13.95 1.20
CA PRO A 295 -9.83 12.90 1.56
C PRO A 295 -11.18 13.06 0.85
N LEU A 296 -11.68 11.98 0.29
CA LEU A 296 -13.07 11.90 -0.18
C LEU A 296 -14.00 11.75 1.02
N SER A 297 -15.09 12.48 1.01
CA SER A 297 -16.19 12.29 1.95
C SER A 297 -16.82 10.90 1.80
N GLU A 298 -17.58 10.47 2.78
CA GLU A 298 -18.31 9.20 2.70
C GLU A 298 -19.27 9.18 1.50
N ALA A 299 -20.00 10.27 1.27
CA ALA A 299 -20.90 10.42 0.12
C ALA A 299 -20.15 10.28 -1.23
N GLU A 300 -18.98 10.93 -1.37
CA GLU A 300 -18.17 10.82 -2.58
C GLU A 300 -17.66 9.40 -2.79
N ARG A 301 -17.23 8.70 -1.72
CA ARG A 301 -16.82 7.30 -1.82
C ARG A 301 -17.98 6.39 -2.23
N HIS A 302 -19.18 6.59 -1.66
CA HIS A 302 -20.38 5.85 -2.06
C HIS A 302 -20.76 6.11 -3.51
N GLN A 303 -20.75 7.36 -3.96
CA GLN A 303 -21.04 7.73 -5.34
C GLN A 303 -20.02 7.11 -6.30
N LEU A 304 -18.72 7.18 -5.98
CA LEU A 304 -17.66 6.57 -6.78
C LEU A 304 -17.85 5.05 -6.88
N SER A 305 -18.11 4.40 -5.74
CA SER A 305 -18.35 2.95 -5.71
C SER A 305 -19.60 2.55 -6.53
N ALA A 306 -20.66 3.33 -6.48
CA ALA A 306 -21.87 3.10 -7.26
C ALA A 306 -21.67 3.31 -8.77
N SER A 307 -20.80 4.26 -9.16
CA SER A 307 -20.50 4.54 -10.58
C SER A 307 -19.68 3.44 -11.26
N ILE A 308 -18.96 2.61 -10.47
CA ILE A 308 -18.31 1.41 -10.98
C ILE A 308 -19.40 0.36 -11.21
N GLY A 309 -20.07 0.43 -12.35
CA GLY A 309 -21.31 -0.26 -12.64
C GLY A 309 -21.22 -1.79 -12.58
N GLN A 310 -22.41 -2.41 -12.55
CA GLN A 310 -22.55 -3.86 -12.47
C GLN A 310 -21.95 -4.56 -13.72
N GLU A 311 -22.02 -3.92 -14.89
CA GLU A 311 -21.40 -4.40 -16.13
C GLU A 311 -19.88 -4.51 -16.03
N HIS A 312 -19.23 -3.53 -15.38
CA HIS A 312 -17.79 -3.57 -15.13
C HIS A 312 -17.43 -4.65 -14.12
N ARG A 313 -18.28 -4.89 -13.13
CA ARG A 313 -18.11 -5.99 -12.16
C ARG A 313 -18.21 -7.36 -12.82
N LEU A 314 -19.12 -7.50 -13.79
CA LEU A 314 -19.28 -8.73 -14.58
C LEU A 314 -18.18 -8.91 -15.64
N ALA A 315 -17.73 -7.82 -16.27
CA ALA A 315 -16.58 -7.83 -17.17
C ALA A 315 -15.30 -8.18 -16.44
N LEU A 316 -15.13 -7.72 -15.19
CA LEU A 316 -14.08 -8.14 -14.27
C LEU A 316 -14.13 -9.64 -13.99
N GLU A 317 -15.30 -10.22 -13.79
CA GLU A 317 -15.47 -11.67 -13.61
C GLU A 317 -15.04 -12.46 -14.86
N SER A 318 -15.36 -11.98 -16.04
CA SER A 318 -15.01 -12.62 -17.32
C SER A 318 -13.52 -12.51 -17.65
N PHE A 319 -12.91 -11.36 -17.45
CA PHE A 319 -11.50 -11.13 -17.75
C PHE A 319 -10.56 -11.96 -16.87
N PHE A 320 -10.91 -12.15 -15.60
CA PHE A 320 -10.07 -12.87 -14.64
C PHE A 320 -10.06 -14.40 -14.83
N GLN A 321 -10.85 -14.93 -15.75
CA GLN A 321 -10.82 -16.38 -16.04
C GLN A 321 -9.46 -16.86 -16.53
N HIS A 322 -8.53 -15.96 -16.88
CA HIS A 322 -7.24 -16.28 -17.50
C HIS A 322 -6.02 -15.60 -16.89
N HIS A 323 -6.15 -14.91 -15.74
CA HIS A 323 -5.02 -14.20 -15.14
C HIS A 323 -4.34 -15.03 -14.05
N VAL A 324 -3.03 -15.23 -14.17
CA VAL A 324 -2.18 -15.92 -13.18
C VAL A 324 -1.39 -14.86 -12.41
N ASP A 325 -1.49 -14.86 -11.08
CA ASP A 325 -0.53 -14.15 -10.23
C ASP A 325 0.79 -14.93 -10.23
N ALA A 326 1.78 -14.39 -10.92
CA ALA A 326 3.14 -14.91 -10.92
C ALA A 326 3.92 -14.44 -9.68
#